data_98a674aaddff498aead7f41ba750e3e0
#
_entry.id   98a674aaddff498aead7f41ba750e3e0
#
_cell.length_a   1.000
_cell.length_b   1.000
_cell.length_c   1.000
_cell.angle_alpha   90.00
_cell.angle_beta   90.00
_cell.angle_gamma   90.00
#
_symmetry.space_group_name_H-M   'P 1'
#
loop_
_entity.id
_entity.type
_entity.pdbx_description
1 polymer ?
#
loop_
_entity_poly.entity_id
_entity_poly.type
_entity_poly.pdbx_seq_one_letter_code
_entity_poly.pdbx_strand_id
1 'polypeptide(L)'
;MVDVCNYSLTYSIGPYENLMSPDDHFQDLKRVIGAIGGKARRVNVIMPYLYESRQSKRIGRESLDCASALQELTKMGVENIITFDAHDSRVQNATPLHGFETIQPSYQFIKALLKNVEGLHIDNDHFMIISPDEGSMRRAIYLANVLGVDMGMYYRLSLIHILTLPTI
;
A
#
# COMPACT_ATOMS: atom_id res chain seq x y z
N MET A 1 11.97 -10.34 -2.94
CA MET A 1 11.14 -9.45 -2.10
C MET A 1 11.93 -8.19 -1.84
N VAL A 2 11.31 -7.03 -1.95
CA VAL A 2 11.93 -5.72 -1.68
C VAL A 2 11.01 -4.90 -0.79
N ASP A 3 11.59 -4.29 0.24
CA ASP A 3 10.89 -3.34 1.10
C ASP A 3 11.40 -1.93 0.78
N VAL A 4 10.62 -1.19 0.01
CA VAL A 4 10.95 0.19 -0.40
C VAL A 4 10.80 1.21 0.73
N CYS A 5 10.22 0.82 1.87
CA CYS A 5 10.05 1.68 3.04
C CYS A 5 11.03 1.35 4.17
N ASN A 6 12.11 0.63 3.89
CA ASN A 6 13.12 0.32 4.88
C ASN A 6 14.08 1.49 5.11
N TYR A 7 13.75 2.34 6.04
CA TYR A 7 14.58 3.50 6.44
C TYR A 7 15.72 3.15 7.41
N SER A 8 15.95 1.87 7.72
CA SER A 8 17.06 1.46 8.59
C SER A 8 18.40 1.31 7.83
N LEU A 9 18.34 1.30 6.49
CA LEU A 9 19.54 1.21 5.67
C LEU A 9 20.11 2.59 5.37
N THR A 10 21.42 2.71 5.51
CA THR A 10 22.17 3.94 5.26
C THR A 10 23.27 3.68 4.24
N TYR A 11 23.71 4.75 3.61
CA TYR A 11 24.91 4.78 2.76
C TYR A 11 25.73 6.04 3.03
N SER A 12 27.03 5.95 2.85
CA SER A 12 27.95 7.07 3.11
C SER A 12 28.45 7.68 1.81
N ILE A 13 28.43 9.02 1.75
CA ILE A 13 29.10 9.79 0.69
C ILE A 13 30.13 10.69 1.38
N GLY A 14 31.39 10.31 1.30
CA GLY A 14 32.45 10.99 2.05
C GLY A 14 32.18 10.93 3.55
N PRO A 15 32.15 12.07 4.25
CA PRO A 15 31.88 12.11 5.70
C PRO A 15 30.40 12.07 6.06
N TYR A 16 29.49 12.07 5.08
CA TYR A 16 28.05 12.15 5.31
C TYR A 16 27.39 10.78 5.22
N GLU A 17 26.57 10.48 6.21
CA GLU A 17 25.69 9.31 6.22
C GLU A 17 24.28 9.72 5.82
N ASN A 18 23.69 9.00 4.86
CA ASN A 18 22.38 9.27 4.31
C ASN A 18 21.48 8.03 4.49
N LEU A 19 20.21 8.24 4.80
CA LEU A 19 19.21 7.20 4.81
C LEU A 19 18.81 6.85 3.36
N MET A 20 18.64 5.56 3.07
CA MET A 20 18.09 5.14 1.79
C MET A 20 16.62 5.53 1.68
N SER A 21 16.29 6.23 0.60
CA SER A 21 14.92 6.61 0.26
C SER A 21 14.16 5.46 -0.44
N PRO A 22 12.83 5.53 -0.56
CA PRO A 22 12.07 4.62 -1.41
C PRO A 22 12.59 4.55 -2.85
N ASP A 23 13.06 5.66 -3.39
CA ASP A 23 13.64 5.74 -4.74
C ASP A 23 14.94 4.94 -4.84
N ASP A 24 15.81 5.03 -3.83
CA ASP A 24 17.05 4.27 -3.77
C ASP A 24 16.76 2.75 -3.77
N HIS A 25 15.81 2.32 -2.94
CA HIS A 25 15.38 0.92 -2.90
C HIS A 25 14.75 0.45 -4.21
N PHE A 26 13.94 1.29 -4.84
CA PHE A 26 13.35 0.97 -6.13
C PHE A 26 14.42 0.89 -7.23
N GLN A 27 15.41 1.77 -7.19
CA GLN A 27 16.53 1.72 -8.11
C GLN A 27 17.39 0.46 -7.89
N ASP A 28 17.62 0.04 -6.66
CA ASP A 28 18.33 -1.20 -6.35
C ASP A 28 17.57 -2.44 -6.82
N LEU A 29 16.24 -2.45 -6.68
CA LEU A 29 15.41 -3.49 -7.27
C LEU A 29 15.64 -3.61 -8.77
N LYS A 30 15.67 -2.48 -9.51
CA LYS A 30 15.94 -2.48 -10.95
C LYS A 30 17.34 -3.01 -11.28
N ARG A 31 18.34 -2.66 -10.49
CA ARG A 31 19.71 -3.18 -10.63
C ARG A 31 19.77 -4.68 -10.43
N VAL A 32 19.06 -5.21 -9.43
CA VAL A 32 18.97 -6.65 -9.18
C VAL A 32 18.29 -7.36 -10.36
N ILE A 33 17.18 -6.83 -10.88
CA ILE A 33 16.50 -7.39 -12.05
C ILE A 33 17.44 -7.37 -13.27
N GLY A 34 18.13 -6.27 -13.50
CA GLY A 34 19.13 -6.15 -14.58
C GLY A 34 20.27 -7.16 -14.44
N ALA A 35 20.75 -7.42 -13.22
CA ALA A 35 21.81 -8.39 -12.95
C ALA A 35 21.41 -9.84 -13.22
N ILE A 36 20.12 -10.16 -13.21
CA ILE A 36 19.60 -11.49 -13.61
C ILE A 36 19.93 -11.77 -15.09
N GLY A 37 19.97 -10.71 -15.92
CA GLY A 37 20.47 -10.79 -17.29
C GLY A 37 19.77 -11.80 -18.19
N GLY A 38 18.47 -11.99 -18.02
CA GLY A 38 17.67 -12.93 -18.80
C GLY A 38 17.90 -14.41 -18.47
N LYS A 39 18.68 -14.74 -17.44
CA LYS A 39 18.96 -16.14 -17.05
C LYS A 39 17.81 -16.80 -16.30
N ALA A 40 16.92 -16.01 -15.69
CA ALA A 40 15.75 -16.55 -15.02
C ALA A 40 14.63 -16.85 -16.03
N ARG A 41 13.95 -17.98 -15.82
CA ARG A 41 12.77 -18.34 -16.62
C ARG A 41 11.59 -17.40 -16.34
N ARG A 42 11.51 -16.90 -15.10
CA ARG A 42 10.41 -16.07 -14.61
C ARG A 42 10.93 -15.15 -13.51
N VAL A 43 10.54 -13.89 -13.54
CA VAL A 43 10.86 -12.91 -12.50
C VAL A 43 9.56 -12.43 -11.88
N ASN A 44 9.40 -12.65 -10.58
CA ASN A 44 8.28 -12.14 -9.78
C ASN A 44 8.82 -11.17 -8.74
N VAL A 45 8.14 -10.04 -8.56
CA VAL A 45 8.49 -9.04 -7.56
C VAL A 45 7.46 -9.08 -6.44
N ILE A 46 7.91 -9.28 -5.21
CA ILE A 46 7.09 -9.14 -4.01
C ILE A 46 7.51 -7.83 -3.34
N MET A 47 6.62 -6.87 -3.34
CA MET A 47 6.80 -5.53 -2.79
C MET A 47 5.71 -5.29 -1.74
N PRO A 48 5.95 -5.60 -0.45
CA PRO A 48 4.93 -5.52 0.60
C PRO A 48 4.23 -4.17 0.65
N TYR A 49 4.99 -3.09 0.55
CA TYR A 49 4.48 -1.75 0.32
C TYR A 49 4.73 -1.36 -1.14
N LEU A 50 3.67 -1.08 -1.88
CA LEU A 50 3.79 -0.75 -3.30
C LEU A 50 4.41 0.64 -3.45
N TYR A 51 5.53 0.70 -4.19
CA TYR A 51 6.22 1.95 -4.48
C TYR A 51 5.27 2.96 -5.16
N GLU A 52 5.26 4.19 -4.67
CA GLU A 52 4.38 5.29 -5.13
C GLU A 52 2.88 4.95 -5.16
N SER A 53 2.43 4.05 -4.28
CA SER A 53 1.05 3.55 -4.22
C SER A 53 -0.02 4.64 -4.14
N ARG A 54 0.30 5.80 -3.56
CA ARG A 54 -0.63 6.92 -3.43
C ARG A 54 -0.77 7.74 -4.72
N GLN A 55 0.21 7.65 -5.62
CA GLN A 55 0.16 8.26 -6.97
C GLN A 55 -0.53 7.31 -7.96
N SER A 56 -1.69 6.80 -7.57
CA SER A 56 -2.49 5.82 -8.33
C SER A 56 -3.41 6.44 -9.37
N LYS A 57 -3.67 7.75 -9.28
CA LYS A 57 -4.52 8.52 -10.21
C LYS A 57 -3.92 9.89 -10.44
N ARG A 58 -4.18 10.46 -11.62
CA ARG A 58 -3.74 11.80 -11.99
C ARG A 58 -4.86 12.80 -11.78
N ILE A 59 -4.57 13.92 -11.14
CA ILE A 59 -5.44 15.07 -11.00
C ILE A 59 -4.67 16.28 -11.54
N GLY A 60 -5.08 16.81 -12.71
CA GLY A 60 -4.37 17.92 -13.34
C GLY A 60 -3.03 17.54 -13.94
N ARG A 61 -1.97 18.29 -13.62
CA ARG A 61 -0.60 18.14 -14.17
C ARG A 61 0.32 17.37 -13.22
N GLU A 62 -0.19 16.33 -12.59
CA GLU A 62 0.59 15.47 -11.70
C GLU A 62 1.25 14.32 -12.47
N SER A 63 2.34 13.81 -11.96
CA SER A 63 2.93 12.55 -12.42
C SER A 63 2.08 11.36 -11.98
N LEU A 64 2.12 10.27 -12.75
CA LEU A 64 1.45 9.01 -12.42
C LEU A 64 2.50 7.95 -12.07
N ASP A 65 3.21 8.20 -10.95
CA ASP A 65 4.44 7.48 -10.62
C ASP A 65 4.21 6.00 -10.38
N CYS A 66 3.12 5.63 -9.71
CA CYS A 66 2.80 4.22 -9.48
C CYS A 66 2.66 3.44 -10.80
N ALA A 67 1.88 3.97 -11.75
CA ALA A 67 1.69 3.32 -13.05
C ALA A 67 3.00 3.26 -13.85
N SER A 68 3.78 4.34 -13.83
CA SER A 68 5.07 4.41 -14.51
C SER A 68 6.05 3.37 -13.96
N ALA A 69 6.12 3.23 -12.63
CA ALA A 69 6.97 2.24 -11.97
C ALA A 69 6.56 0.80 -12.32
N LEU A 70 5.25 0.49 -12.31
CA LEU A 70 4.76 -0.83 -12.71
C LEU A 70 5.10 -1.15 -14.17
N GLN A 71 4.93 -0.19 -15.07
CA GLN A 71 5.29 -0.34 -16.48
C GLN A 71 6.79 -0.51 -16.68
N GLU A 72 7.62 0.18 -15.92
CA GLU A 72 9.08 0.04 -15.97
C GLU A 72 9.50 -1.38 -15.57
N LEU A 73 8.97 -1.90 -14.46
CA LEU A 73 9.27 -3.27 -14.02
C LEU A 73 8.84 -4.32 -15.05
N THR A 74 7.65 -4.18 -15.64
CA THR A 74 7.16 -5.12 -16.65
C THR A 74 7.98 -5.05 -17.95
N LYS A 75 8.43 -3.87 -18.38
CA LYS A 75 9.36 -3.72 -19.49
C LYS A 75 10.74 -4.36 -19.22
N MET A 76 11.14 -4.46 -17.95
CA MET A 76 12.36 -5.16 -17.55
C MET A 76 12.18 -6.69 -17.44
N GLY A 77 11.00 -7.22 -17.77
CA GLY A 77 10.73 -8.66 -17.79
C GLY A 77 10.14 -9.21 -16.50
N VAL A 78 9.62 -8.37 -15.61
CA VAL A 78 8.85 -8.82 -14.44
C VAL A 78 7.49 -9.32 -14.92
N GLU A 79 7.17 -10.58 -14.61
CA GLU A 79 5.95 -11.25 -15.02
C GLU A 79 4.80 -10.98 -14.03
N ASN A 80 5.10 -11.02 -12.73
CA ASN A 80 4.08 -10.80 -11.70
C ASN A 80 4.61 -9.84 -10.62
N ILE A 81 3.73 -8.96 -10.17
CA ILE A 81 3.98 -8.04 -9.05
C ILE A 81 2.96 -8.37 -7.94
N ILE A 82 3.45 -8.61 -6.74
CA ILE A 82 2.65 -8.97 -5.57
C ILE A 82 2.87 -7.91 -4.50
N THR A 83 1.78 -7.35 -3.97
CA THR A 83 1.80 -6.35 -2.91
C THR A 83 0.75 -6.62 -1.85
N PHE A 84 0.84 -5.94 -0.71
CA PHE A 84 -0.20 -5.98 0.31
C PHE A 84 -1.00 -4.68 0.28
N ASP A 85 -2.33 -4.81 0.28
CA ASP A 85 -3.31 -3.73 0.40
C ASP A 85 -2.94 -2.46 -0.38
N ALA A 86 -2.80 -2.58 -1.70
CA ALA A 86 -2.55 -1.45 -2.58
C ALA A 86 -3.56 -0.33 -2.29
N HIS A 87 -3.09 0.92 -2.21
CA HIS A 87 -3.92 2.08 -1.92
C HIS A 87 -5.15 2.18 -2.85
N ASP A 88 -4.96 1.87 -4.12
CA ASP A 88 -6.03 1.70 -5.11
C ASP A 88 -5.70 0.49 -5.98
N SER A 89 -6.52 -0.56 -5.92
CA SER A 89 -6.31 -1.79 -6.70
C SER A 89 -6.37 -1.57 -8.22
N ARG A 90 -6.94 -0.45 -8.68
CA ARG A 90 -7.02 -0.12 -10.12
C ARG A 90 -5.67 0.19 -10.75
N VAL A 91 -4.59 0.32 -9.95
CA VAL A 91 -3.22 0.44 -10.48
C VAL A 91 -2.83 -0.74 -11.37
N GLN A 92 -3.44 -1.92 -11.18
CA GLN A 92 -3.27 -3.08 -12.07
C GLN A 92 -3.59 -2.78 -13.54
N ASN A 93 -4.44 -1.79 -13.81
CA ASN A 93 -4.78 -1.38 -15.17
C ASN A 93 -3.59 -0.77 -15.94
N ALA A 94 -2.51 -0.40 -15.25
CA ALA A 94 -1.28 0.07 -15.89
C ALA A 94 -0.52 -1.05 -16.62
N THR A 95 -0.77 -2.32 -16.26
CA THR A 95 -0.05 -3.48 -16.78
C THR A 95 -1.02 -4.62 -17.13
N PRO A 96 -1.92 -4.43 -18.11
CA PRO A 96 -3.05 -5.35 -18.35
C PRO A 96 -2.65 -6.74 -18.83
N LEU A 97 -1.40 -6.91 -19.30
CA LEU A 97 -0.90 -8.20 -19.80
C LEU A 97 0.03 -8.91 -18.80
N HIS A 98 0.19 -8.37 -17.59
CA HIS A 98 1.08 -8.91 -16.55
C HIS A 98 0.29 -9.18 -15.27
N GLY A 99 0.76 -10.13 -14.46
CA GLY A 99 0.14 -10.44 -13.20
C GLY A 99 0.35 -9.33 -12.17
N PHE A 100 -0.74 -8.91 -11.54
CA PHE A 100 -0.71 -8.02 -10.39
C PHE A 100 -1.65 -8.55 -9.30
N GLU A 101 -1.09 -8.78 -8.12
CA GLU A 101 -1.84 -9.30 -6.98
C GLU A 101 -1.73 -8.35 -5.79
N THR A 102 -2.88 -7.98 -5.24
CA THR A 102 -2.93 -7.24 -3.97
C THR A 102 -3.59 -8.09 -2.90
N ILE A 103 -2.80 -8.48 -1.90
CA ILE A 103 -3.21 -9.39 -0.84
C ILE A 103 -3.71 -8.57 0.34
N GLN A 104 -4.92 -8.87 0.82
CA GLN A 104 -5.46 -8.23 2.03
C GLN A 104 -4.86 -8.88 3.28
N PRO A 105 -4.19 -8.10 4.17
CA PRO A 105 -3.56 -8.61 5.38
C PRO A 105 -4.53 -8.83 6.54
N SER A 106 -5.83 -8.81 6.30
CA SER A 106 -6.90 -8.86 7.33
C SER A 106 -6.77 -10.04 8.27
N TYR A 107 -6.41 -11.24 7.75
CA TYR A 107 -6.18 -12.41 8.59
C TYR A 107 -5.07 -12.18 9.61
N GLN A 108 -3.97 -11.56 9.21
CA GLN A 108 -2.84 -11.29 10.10
C GLN A 108 -3.19 -10.25 11.16
N PHE A 109 -3.98 -9.23 10.79
CA PHE A 109 -4.48 -8.24 11.75
C PHE A 109 -5.40 -8.87 12.77
N ILE A 110 -6.38 -9.68 12.35
CA ILE A 110 -7.29 -10.39 13.26
C ILE A 110 -6.50 -11.29 14.21
N LYS A 111 -5.56 -12.07 13.67
CA LYS A 111 -4.70 -12.94 14.48
C LYS A 111 -3.87 -12.15 15.49
N ALA A 112 -3.35 -10.99 15.11
CA ALA A 112 -2.60 -10.11 16.01
C ALA A 112 -3.49 -9.52 17.10
N LEU A 113 -4.69 -9.08 16.76
CA LEU A 113 -5.69 -8.59 17.72
C LEU A 113 -6.02 -9.64 18.78
N LEU A 114 -6.40 -10.84 18.33
CA LEU A 114 -6.74 -11.96 19.23
C LEU A 114 -5.57 -12.40 20.13
N LYS A 115 -4.33 -12.23 19.66
CA LYS A 115 -3.16 -12.61 20.44
C LYS A 115 -2.75 -11.55 21.47
N ASN A 116 -2.91 -10.26 21.16
CA ASN A 116 -2.29 -9.18 21.92
C ASN A 116 -3.29 -8.39 22.77
N VAL A 117 -4.59 -8.57 22.55
CA VAL A 117 -5.64 -7.87 23.33
C VAL A 117 -6.34 -8.88 24.22
N GLU A 118 -6.00 -8.82 25.51
CA GLU A 118 -6.65 -9.68 26.52
C GLU A 118 -8.12 -9.27 26.71
N GLY A 119 -8.99 -10.26 26.85
CA GLY A 119 -10.43 -10.02 27.08
C GLY A 119 -11.16 -9.42 25.86
N LEU A 120 -10.61 -9.52 24.68
CA LEU A 120 -11.29 -9.06 23.46
C LEU A 120 -12.48 -9.95 23.13
N HIS A 121 -13.68 -9.38 23.18
CA HIS A 121 -14.91 -10.00 22.72
C HIS A 121 -15.29 -9.43 21.36
N ILE A 122 -15.34 -10.30 20.33
CA ILE A 122 -15.72 -9.91 18.96
C ILE A 122 -17.19 -10.26 18.75
N ASP A 123 -18.04 -9.34 19.16
CA ASP A 123 -19.50 -9.38 18.99
C ASP A 123 -20.02 -7.94 18.84
N ASN A 124 -21.28 -7.77 18.43
CA ASN A 124 -21.85 -6.45 18.18
C ASN A 124 -22.06 -5.58 19.43
N ASP A 125 -22.05 -6.19 20.63
CA ASP A 125 -22.21 -5.45 21.88
C ASP A 125 -20.90 -4.84 22.39
N HIS A 126 -19.74 -5.45 22.00
CA HIS A 126 -18.43 -5.11 22.56
C HIS A 126 -17.41 -4.66 21.50
N PHE A 127 -17.68 -4.88 20.22
CA PHE A 127 -16.70 -4.60 19.18
C PHE A 127 -17.32 -4.02 17.90
N MET A 128 -16.74 -2.97 17.39
CA MET A 128 -17.17 -2.31 16.16
C MET A 128 -15.94 -1.93 15.31
N ILE A 129 -16.07 -2.03 14.01
CA ILE A 129 -15.08 -1.51 13.08
C ILE A 129 -15.46 -0.08 12.69
N ILE A 130 -14.53 0.87 12.83
CA ILE A 130 -14.77 2.26 12.46
C ILE A 130 -13.83 2.68 11.32
N SER A 131 -14.42 3.14 10.21
CA SER A 131 -13.65 3.78 9.14
C SER A 131 -13.30 5.21 9.52
N PRO A 132 -12.02 5.64 9.42
CA PRO A 132 -11.62 7.00 9.75
C PRO A 132 -12.07 8.04 8.70
N ASP A 133 -12.36 7.60 7.47
CA ASP A 133 -12.81 8.45 6.36
C ASP A 133 -13.48 7.62 5.25
N GLU A 134 -14.00 8.29 4.23
CA GLU A 134 -14.62 7.64 3.07
C GLU A 134 -13.64 6.77 2.27
N GLY A 135 -12.37 7.16 2.20
CA GLY A 135 -11.34 6.44 1.44
C GLY A 135 -11.05 5.05 2.00
N SER A 136 -11.19 4.90 3.32
CA SER A 136 -10.94 3.65 4.05
C SER A 136 -12.17 2.75 4.17
N MET A 137 -13.35 3.23 3.74
CA MET A 137 -14.64 2.56 3.96
C MET A 137 -14.67 1.13 3.40
N ARG A 138 -14.11 0.88 2.22
CA ARG A 138 -14.08 -0.47 1.63
C ARG A 138 -13.32 -1.47 2.48
N ARG A 139 -12.19 -1.04 3.08
CA ARG A 139 -11.39 -1.88 3.99
C ARG A 139 -12.14 -2.16 5.29
N ALA A 140 -12.80 -1.14 5.84
CA ALA A 140 -13.61 -1.28 7.05
C ALA A 140 -14.80 -2.22 6.83
N ILE A 141 -15.54 -2.09 5.74
CA ILE A 141 -16.64 -2.99 5.36
C ILE A 141 -16.13 -4.44 5.24
N TYR A 142 -15.02 -4.64 4.53
CA TYR A 142 -14.46 -5.97 4.37
C TYR A 142 -14.12 -6.60 5.72
N LEU A 143 -13.44 -5.85 6.61
CA LEU A 143 -13.04 -6.35 7.91
C LEU A 143 -14.24 -6.60 8.83
N ALA A 144 -15.23 -5.71 8.85
CA ALA A 144 -16.48 -5.87 9.60
C ALA A 144 -17.25 -7.12 9.14
N ASN A 145 -17.36 -7.34 7.84
CA ASN A 145 -18.00 -8.53 7.28
C ASN A 145 -17.28 -9.83 7.66
N VAL A 146 -15.93 -9.83 7.62
CA VAL A 146 -15.14 -11.00 8.02
C VAL A 146 -15.32 -11.33 9.50
N LEU A 147 -15.43 -10.30 10.35
CA LEU A 147 -15.62 -10.47 11.80
C LEU A 147 -17.08 -10.67 12.21
N GLY A 148 -18.04 -10.35 11.33
CA GLY A 148 -19.47 -10.41 11.62
C GLY A 148 -19.93 -9.35 12.62
N VAL A 149 -19.33 -8.16 12.60
CA VAL A 149 -19.62 -7.05 13.52
C VAL A 149 -20.08 -5.79 12.79
N ASP A 150 -20.67 -4.85 13.53
CA ASP A 150 -21.13 -3.58 12.98
C ASP A 150 -19.99 -2.67 12.54
N MET A 151 -20.30 -1.76 11.61
CA MET A 151 -19.36 -0.77 11.11
C MET A 151 -19.88 0.65 11.34
N GLY A 152 -18.99 1.51 11.85
CA GLY A 152 -19.17 2.96 11.92
C GLY A 152 -18.24 3.68 10.91
N MET A 153 -18.51 4.95 10.68
CA MET A 153 -17.66 5.79 9.83
C MET A 153 -17.56 7.21 10.40
N TYR A 154 -16.34 7.75 10.42
CA TYR A 154 -16.13 9.17 10.60
C TYR A 154 -16.12 9.89 9.25
N TYR A 155 -16.84 11.00 9.15
CA TYR A 155 -16.79 11.86 7.99
C TYR A 155 -15.70 12.91 8.18
N ARG A 156 -14.72 12.91 7.27
CA ARG A 156 -13.66 13.92 7.27
C ARG A 156 -14.16 15.19 6.60
N LEU A 157 -14.62 16.14 7.40
CA LEU A 157 -14.87 17.51 6.91
C LEU A 157 -13.53 18.12 6.46
N SER A 158 -13.50 18.68 5.26
CA SER A 158 -12.36 19.47 4.80
C SER A 158 -12.10 20.62 5.78
N LEU A 159 -10.84 20.92 6.07
CA LEU A 159 -10.45 22.07 6.91
C LEU A 159 -11.07 23.40 6.43
N ILE A 160 -11.42 23.50 5.13
CA ILE A 160 -12.09 24.66 4.55
C ILE A 160 -13.53 24.83 5.07
N HIS A 161 -14.22 23.74 5.45
CA HIS A 161 -15.59 23.80 5.96
C HIS A 161 -15.69 24.07 7.47
N ILE A 162 -14.60 23.94 8.23
CA ILE A 162 -14.58 24.27 9.66
C ILE A 162 -14.69 25.78 9.90
N LEU A 163 -14.36 26.61 8.91
CA LEU A 163 -14.41 28.08 9.00
C LEU A 163 -15.77 28.68 8.60
N THR A 164 -16.76 27.90 8.23
CA THR A 164 -18.09 28.36 7.80
C THR A 164 -19.21 27.80 8.64
N LEU A 165 -19.03 27.68 9.95
CA LEU A 165 -20.19 27.53 10.84
C LEU A 165 -20.92 28.88 10.85
N PRO A 166 -22.21 28.94 10.46
CA PRO A 166 -22.98 30.17 10.60
C PRO A 166 -23.06 30.48 12.09
N THR A 167 -22.58 31.65 12.45
CA THR A 167 -22.82 32.27 13.76
C THR A 167 -24.32 32.55 13.81
N ILE A 168 -25.05 31.83 14.64
CA ILE A 168 -26.43 32.16 15.02
C ILE A 168 -26.36 33.18 16.14
#